data_05ae6dd3eac741df84da2b1bf4ffb410
#
_entry.id   05ae6dd3eac741df84da2b1bf4ffb410
#
_cell.length_a   1.000
_cell.length_b   1.000
_cell.length_c   1.000
_cell.angle_alpha   90.00
_cell.angle_beta   90.00
_cell.angle_gamma   90.00
#
_symmetry.space_group_name_H-M   'P 1'
#
loop_
_entity.id
_entity.type
_entity.pdbx_description
1 polymer ?
#
loop_
_entity_poly.entity_id
_entity_poly.type
_entity_poly.pdbx_seq_one_letter_code
_entity_poly.pdbx_strand_id
1 'polypeptide(L)'
;SGIDIALWDIFGKITGQPIGRFFGGRLREKVMPYASLLMDEPKIMNANLTELRGQGFKAFKIGWGTFGRIDTANDELLVKSARKVIGDDCFLAVDAGGSDAYWRGNLRWAINASKMLADYNVGWFEEALRPDDLADFIELRKQSPVPISGCEVLTRRQSFTPFIAERAFDIIQPDVTKVG
;
A
#
# COMPACT_ATOMS: atom_id res chain seq x y z
N SER A 1 1.63 8.88 -19.14
CA SER A 1 1.92 7.45 -18.93
C SER A 1 1.35 6.57 -20.05
N GLY A 2 0.11 6.73 -20.51
CA GLY A 2 -0.45 5.87 -21.55
C GLY A 2 0.36 5.87 -22.86
N ILE A 3 0.80 7.04 -23.32
CA ILE A 3 1.66 7.15 -24.51
C ILE A 3 3.02 6.48 -24.26
N ASP A 4 3.61 6.71 -23.10
CA ASP A 4 4.91 6.13 -22.74
C ASP A 4 4.84 4.61 -22.68
N ILE A 5 3.80 4.05 -22.05
CA ILE A 5 3.56 2.61 -22.01
C ILE A 5 3.40 2.03 -23.44
N ALA A 6 2.67 2.73 -24.32
CA ALA A 6 2.51 2.31 -25.71
C ALA A 6 3.85 2.31 -26.47
N LEU A 7 4.72 3.28 -26.23
CA LEU A 7 6.06 3.30 -26.84
C LEU A 7 6.92 2.15 -26.37
N TRP A 8 6.89 1.81 -25.06
CA TRP A 8 7.57 0.64 -24.53
C TRP A 8 7.02 -0.68 -25.10
N ASP A 9 5.70 -0.79 -25.25
CA ASP A 9 5.07 -1.97 -25.90
C ASP A 9 5.53 -2.14 -27.35
N ILE A 10 5.53 -1.03 -28.13
CA ILE A 10 6.04 -1.03 -29.50
C ILE A 10 7.51 -1.45 -29.54
N PHE A 11 8.35 -0.91 -28.65
CA PHE A 11 9.77 -1.23 -28.57
C PHE A 11 10.01 -2.71 -28.25
N GLY A 12 9.26 -3.27 -27.29
CA GLY A 12 9.31 -4.69 -26.98
C GLY A 12 8.90 -5.57 -28.15
N LYS A 13 7.86 -5.21 -28.88
CA LYS A 13 7.40 -5.91 -30.08
C LYS A 13 8.40 -5.86 -31.22
N ILE A 14 8.98 -4.71 -31.53
CA ILE A 14 9.97 -4.54 -32.60
C ILE A 14 11.24 -5.38 -32.30
N THR A 15 11.66 -5.41 -31.05
CA THR A 15 12.87 -6.13 -30.64
C THR A 15 12.64 -7.61 -30.31
N GLY A 16 11.38 -8.05 -30.23
CA GLY A 16 11.02 -9.40 -29.82
C GLY A 16 11.44 -9.74 -28.40
N GLN A 17 11.54 -8.74 -27.51
CA GLN A 17 12.02 -8.89 -26.16
C GLN A 17 11.01 -8.39 -25.11
N PRO A 18 10.90 -9.07 -23.95
CA PRO A 18 10.15 -8.54 -22.83
C PRO A 18 10.76 -7.24 -22.33
N ILE A 19 9.92 -6.25 -21.98
CA ILE A 19 10.36 -4.92 -21.52
C ILE A 19 11.32 -5.01 -20.34
N GLY A 20 11.09 -5.91 -19.39
CA GLY A 20 11.96 -6.09 -18.24
C GLY A 20 13.44 -6.36 -18.57
N ARG A 21 13.75 -6.85 -19.78
CA ARG A 21 15.15 -7.01 -20.22
C ARG A 21 15.89 -5.71 -20.41
N PHE A 22 15.18 -4.64 -20.80
CA PHE A 22 15.78 -3.32 -21.01
C PHE A 22 16.04 -2.58 -19.71
N PHE A 23 15.42 -3.01 -18.58
CA PHE A 23 15.61 -2.47 -17.25
C PHE A 23 16.53 -3.31 -16.36
N GLY A 24 17.50 -3.99 -16.93
CA GLY A 24 18.48 -4.79 -16.18
C GLY A 24 18.18 -6.29 -16.12
N GLY A 25 17.12 -6.73 -16.79
CA GLY A 25 16.77 -8.15 -16.86
C GLY A 25 15.90 -8.64 -15.71
N ARG A 26 15.71 -9.93 -15.66
CA ARG A 26 14.82 -10.59 -14.71
C ARG A 26 15.55 -10.92 -13.41
N LEU A 27 15.38 -10.12 -12.38
CA LEU A 27 16.03 -10.30 -11.08
C LEU A 27 15.27 -11.31 -10.19
N ARG A 28 13.96 -11.50 -10.43
CA ARG A 28 13.11 -12.44 -9.67
C ARG A 28 12.28 -13.29 -10.62
N GLU A 29 12.20 -14.58 -10.32
CA GLU A 29 11.37 -15.49 -11.07
C GLU A 29 9.89 -15.38 -10.72
N LYS A 30 9.59 -15.13 -9.44
CA LYS A 30 8.23 -15.04 -8.91
C LYS A 30 8.15 -13.95 -7.86
N VAL A 31 6.97 -13.35 -7.75
CA VAL A 31 6.58 -12.46 -6.64
C VAL A 31 5.35 -13.06 -5.95
N MET A 32 5.28 -12.89 -4.64
CA MET A 32 4.11 -13.30 -3.87
C MET A 32 2.98 -12.29 -4.10
N PRO A 33 1.84 -12.72 -4.66
CA PRO A 33 0.68 -11.84 -4.78
C PRO A 33 0.03 -11.62 -3.41
N TYR A 34 -0.55 -10.45 -3.20
CA TYR A 34 -1.50 -10.25 -2.12
C TYR A 34 -2.92 -10.05 -2.66
N ALA A 35 -3.90 -10.52 -1.91
CA ALA A 35 -5.29 -10.20 -2.14
C ALA A 35 -5.60 -8.81 -1.58
N SER A 36 -6.12 -7.90 -2.41
CA SER A 36 -6.48 -6.54 -2.01
C SER A 36 -7.99 -6.42 -1.85
N LEU A 37 -8.44 -5.92 -0.68
CA LEU A 37 -9.84 -5.78 -0.34
C LEU A 37 -10.13 -4.40 0.25
N LEU A 38 -11.35 -3.91 0.02
CA LEU A 38 -11.85 -2.75 0.74
C LEU A 38 -12.19 -3.12 2.20
N MET A 39 -11.94 -2.20 3.13
CA MET A 39 -12.42 -2.30 4.50
C MET A 39 -13.92 -1.99 4.53
N ASP A 40 -14.69 -3.05 4.53
CA ASP A 40 -16.16 -3.06 4.63
C ASP A 40 -16.59 -3.42 6.07
N GLU A 41 -17.89 -3.55 6.31
CA GLU A 41 -18.36 -4.12 7.57
C GLU A 41 -17.63 -5.45 7.88
N PRO A 42 -17.23 -5.69 9.14
CA PRO A 42 -16.41 -6.85 9.52
C PRO A 42 -16.99 -8.19 9.02
N LYS A 43 -18.32 -8.33 8.97
CA LYS A 43 -18.97 -9.56 8.48
C LYS A 43 -18.68 -9.81 7.01
N ILE A 44 -18.77 -8.78 6.17
CA ILE A 44 -18.55 -8.88 4.71
C ILE A 44 -17.05 -9.08 4.45
N MET A 45 -16.21 -8.24 5.04
CA MET A 45 -14.75 -8.33 4.90
C MET A 45 -14.23 -9.71 5.33
N ASN A 46 -14.71 -10.25 6.46
CA ASN A 46 -14.29 -11.55 6.97
C ASN A 46 -14.71 -12.71 6.06
N ALA A 47 -15.90 -12.65 5.45
CA ALA A 47 -16.33 -13.65 4.48
C ALA A 47 -15.39 -13.68 3.26
N ASN A 48 -15.07 -12.51 2.70
CA ASN A 48 -14.15 -12.37 1.57
C ASN A 48 -12.73 -12.84 1.91
N LEU A 49 -12.22 -12.45 3.09
CA LEU A 49 -10.89 -12.90 3.56
C LEU A 49 -10.84 -14.43 3.74
N THR A 50 -11.90 -15.03 4.28
CA THR A 50 -11.99 -16.48 4.45
C THR A 50 -11.95 -17.20 3.11
N GLU A 51 -12.70 -16.72 2.12
CA GLU A 51 -12.72 -17.27 0.76
C GLU A 51 -11.33 -17.19 0.13
N LEU A 52 -10.70 -16.01 0.13
CA LEU A 52 -9.39 -15.80 -0.49
C LEU A 52 -8.28 -16.58 0.21
N ARG A 53 -8.35 -16.73 1.53
CA ARG A 53 -7.44 -17.62 2.26
C ARG A 53 -7.63 -19.09 1.83
N GLY A 54 -8.88 -19.51 1.62
CA GLY A 54 -9.22 -20.83 1.08
C GLY A 54 -8.66 -21.07 -0.32
N GLN A 55 -8.55 -20.01 -1.15
CA GLN A 55 -7.92 -20.05 -2.47
C GLN A 55 -6.37 -20.11 -2.41
N GLY A 56 -5.78 -20.03 -1.22
CA GLY A 56 -4.34 -20.18 -1.02
C GLY A 56 -3.55 -18.88 -0.91
N PHE A 57 -4.19 -17.70 -0.89
CA PHE A 57 -3.48 -16.46 -0.62
C PHE A 57 -2.83 -16.47 0.76
N LYS A 58 -1.60 -15.96 0.85
CA LYS A 58 -0.79 -15.85 2.07
C LYS A 58 -0.46 -14.40 2.43
N ALA A 59 -0.84 -13.46 1.59
CA ALA A 59 -0.69 -12.04 1.83
C ALA A 59 -2.00 -11.32 1.50
N PHE A 60 -2.35 -10.34 2.33
CA PHE A 60 -3.59 -9.57 2.23
C PHE A 60 -3.30 -8.08 2.43
N LYS A 61 -3.94 -7.23 1.64
CA LYS A 61 -3.99 -5.79 1.88
C LYS A 61 -5.46 -5.40 2.05
N ILE A 62 -5.79 -4.79 3.17
CA ILE A 62 -7.11 -4.24 3.46
C ILE A 62 -6.99 -2.73 3.56
N GLY A 63 -7.99 -2.00 3.08
CA GLY A 63 -7.86 -0.55 3.12
C GLY A 63 -9.11 0.21 2.71
N TRP A 64 -8.99 1.53 2.74
CA TRP A 64 -10.05 2.46 2.38
C TRP A 64 -11.32 2.27 3.24
N GLY A 65 -12.49 2.36 2.64
CA GLY A 65 -13.76 2.16 3.36
C GLY A 65 -13.92 3.13 4.53
N THR A 66 -14.13 2.59 5.73
CA THR A 66 -14.35 3.38 6.95
C THR A 66 -13.10 3.60 7.79
N PHE A 67 -11.98 2.99 7.44
CA PHE A 67 -10.72 3.13 8.18
C PHE A 67 -10.20 4.58 8.15
N GLY A 68 -9.90 5.12 9.33
CA GLY A 68 -9.49 6.52 9.50
C GLY A 68 -10.61 7.55 9.28
N ARG A 69 -11.88 7.12 9.15
CA ARG A 69 -12.99 8.00 8.79
C ARG A 69 -14.09 8.07 9.85
N ILE A 70 -14.13 7.12 10.77
CA ILE A 70 -15.13 7.08 11.87
C ILE A 70 -14.44 7.42 13.19
N ASP A 71 -13.78 6.45 13.81
CA ASP A 71 -13.02 6.61 15.04
C ASP A 71 -11.97 5.49 15.20
N THR A 72 -11.11 5.62 16.21
CA THR A 72 -10.03 4.68 16.47
C THR A 72 -10.51 3.29 16.89
N ALA A 73 -11.67 3.19 17.52
CA ALA A 73 -12.25 1.91 17.92
C ALA A 73 -12.72 1.11 16.69
N ASN A 74 -13.31 1.81 15.71
CA ASN A 74 -13.66 1.22 14.42
C ASN A 74 -12.41 0.78 13.66
N ASP A 75 -11.35 1.59 13.65
CA ASP A 75 -10.09 1.28 12.99
C ASP A 75 -9.48 -0.03 13.56
N GLU A 76 -9.42 -0.12 14.87
CA GLU A 76 -8.92 -1.30 15.56
C GLU A 76 -9.80 -2.53 15.32
N LEU A 77 -11.13 -2.38 15.37
CA LEU A 77 -12.08 -3.47 15.11
C LEU A 77 -11.87 -4.10 13.74
N LEU A 78 -11.68 -3.30 12.69
CA LEU A 78 -11.46 -3.76 11.33
C LEU A 78 -10.17 -4.58 11.23
N VAL A 79 -9.04 -4.03 11.74
CA VAL A 79 -7.74 -4.70 11.68
C VAL A 79 -7.72 -5.98 12.50
N LYS A 80 -8.20 -5.94 13.73
CA LYS A 80 -8.34 -7.09 14.64
C LYS A 80 -9.19 -8.20 14.01
N SER A 81 -10.30 -7.83 13.40
CA SER A 81 -11.19 -8.76 12.73
C SER A 81 -10.50 -9.46 11.55
N ALA A 82 -9.82 -8.70 10.70
CA ALA A 82 -9.05 -9.24 9.59
C ALA A 82 -7.94 -10.19 10.07
N ARG A 83 -7.13 -9.76 11.03
CA ARG A 83 -6.04 -10.60 11.59
C ARG A 83 -6.56 -11.91 12.14
N LYS A 84 -7.69 -11.87 12.87
CA LYS A 84 -8.33 -13.08 13.40
C LYS A 84 -8.71 -14.08 12.31
N VAL A 85 -9.18 -13.61 11.16
CA VAL A 85 -9.60 -14.48 10.04
C VAL A 85 -8.41 -15.05 9.29
N ILE A 86 -7.43 -14.22 8.94
CA ILE A 86 -6.29 -14.67 8.13
C ILE A 86 -5.24 -15.44 8.94
N GLY A 87 -5.25 -15.30 10.28
CA GLY A 87 -4.26 -15.93 11.16
C GLY A 87 -2.90 -15.25 11.15
N ASP A 88 -2.02 -15.63 12.08
CA ASP A 88 -0.71 -15.00 12.27
C ASP A 88 0.34 -15.44 11.24
N ASP A 89 0.07 -16.51 10.51
CA ASP A 89 0.91 -17.05 9.44
C ASP A 89 0.79 -16.29 8.10
N CYS A 90 -0.17 -15.38 7.99
CA CYS A 90 -0.38 -14.59 6.80
C CYS A 90 0.14 -13.15 6.97
N PHE A 91 0.68 -12.61 5.87
CA PHE A 91 1.05 -11.21 5.80
C PHE A 91 -0.20 -10.32 5.71
N LEU A 92 -0.22 -9.23 6.46
CA LEU A 92 -1.29 -8.22 6.42
C LEU A 92 -0.70 -6.84 6.21
N ALA A 93 -1.21 -6.12 5.21
CA ALA A 93 -0.95 -4.70 5.01
C ALA A 93 -2.24 -3.89 5.18
N VAL A 94 -2.09 -2.63 5.57
CA VAL A 94 -3.22 -1.70 5.74
C VAL A 94 -2.99 -0.45 4.92
N ASP A 95 -4.00 -0.09 4.11
CA ASP A 95 -4.01 1.08 3.24
C ASP A 95 -5.08 2.07 3.71
N ALA A 96 -4.67 3.25 4.16
CA ALA A 96 -5.62 4.27 4.62
C ALA A 96 -6.30 5.03 3.47
N GLY A 97 -5.72 4.98 2.27
CA GLY A 97 -6.24 5.70 1.11
C GLY A 97 -6.14 7.21 1.26
N GLY A 98 -4.99 7.71 1.72
CA GLY A 98 -4.74 9.14 1.91
C GLY A 98 -4.79 9.98 0.63
N SER A 99 -4.76 9.34 -0.54
CA SER A 99 -5.00 9.97 -1.84
C SER A 99 -6.47 10.31 -2.12
N ASP A 100 -7.41 9.83 -1.31
CA ASP A 100 -8.82 10.20 -1.39
C ASP A 100 -9.02 11.71 -1.18
N ALA A 101 -9.78 12.35 -2.07
CA ALA A 101 -10.08 13.78 -2.00
C ALA A 101 -10.74 14.22 -0.66
N TYR A 102 -11.42 13.30 0.00
CA TYR A 102 -12.11 13.53 1.28
C TYR A 102 -11.29 13.06 2.50
N TRP A 103 -10.03 12.66 2.30
CA TRP A 103 -9.17 12.21 3.38
C TRP A 103 -8.98 13.28 4.45
N ARG A 104 -9.18 12.91 5.72
CA ARG A 104 -9.09 13.80 6.89
C ARG A 104 -8.05 13.35 7.92
N GLY A 105 -7.37 12.23 7.66
CA GLY A 105 -6.30 11.77 8.54
C GLY A 105 -5.21 12.84 8.69
N ASN A 106 -4.66 12.95 9.88
CA ASN A 106 -3.57 13.85 10.21
C ASN A 106 -2.43 13.09 10.87
N LEU A 107 -1.28 13.74 11.03
CA LEU A 107 -0.08 13.13 11.59
C LEU A 107 -0.33 12.44 12.95
N ARG A 108 -1.07 13.08 13.86
CA ARG A 108 -1.37 12.50 15.18
C ARG A 108 -2.17 11.20 15.07
N TRP A 109 -3.21 11.18 14.23
CA TRP A 109 -3.97 9.97 13.95
C TRP A 109 -3.08 8.89 13.34
N ALA A 110 -2.27 9.24 12.34
CA ALA A 110 -1.40 8.28 11.64
C ALA A 110 -0.38 7.64 12.59
N ILE A 111 0.23 8.42 13.49
CA ILE A 111 1.15 7.90 14.51
C ILE A 111 0.43 6.93 15.47
N ASN A 112 -0.76 7.29 15.94
CA ASN A 112 -1.52 6.42 16.84
C ASN A 112 -2.00 5.15 16.13
N ALA A 113 -2.49 5.27 14.89
CA ALA A 113 -2.87 4.14 14.07
C ALA A 113 -1.68 3.20 13.82
N SER A 114 -0.48 3.73 13.49
CA SER A 114 0.70 2.89 13.28
C SER A 114 1.10 2.07 14.51
N LYS A 115 0.92 2.62 15.71
CA LYS A 115 1.16 1.89 16.96
C LYS A 115 0.14 0.76 17.15
N MET A 116 -1.14 1.04 16.95
CA MET A 116 -2.19 0.02 16.98
C MET A 116 -1.95 -1.07 15.93
N LEU A 117 -1.54 -0.71 14.71
CA LEU A 117 -1.24 -1.67 13.64
C LEU A 117 -0.10 -2.63 14.00
N ALA A 118 0.89 -2.18 14.79
CA ALA A 118 1.97 -3.03 15.28
C ALA A 118 1.46 -4.16 16.21
N ASP A 119 0.45 -3.88 17.04
CA ASP A 119 -0.16 -4.88 17.92
C ASP A 119 -0.82 -6.04 17.16
N TYR A 120 -1.14 -5.80 15.89
CA TYR A 120 -1.73 -6.80 14.96
C TYR A 120 -0.73 -7.32 13.91
N ASN A 121 0.56 -7.12 14.12
CA ASN A 121 1.63 -7.58 13.23
C ASN A 121 1.40 -7.17 11.75
N VAL A 122 1.04 -5.91 11.53
CA VAL A 122 0.85 -5.34 10.17
C VAL A 122 2.21 -5.10 9.53
N GLY A 123 2.39 -5.58 8.30
CA GLY A 123 3.65 -5.54 7.59
C GLY A 123 4.00 -4.19 6.96
N TRP A 124 3.00 -3.38 6.57
CA TRP A 124 3.15 -1.95 6.25
C TRP A 124 1.86 -1.17 6.42
N PHE A 125 2.01 0.14 6.62
CA PHE A 125 0.93 1.11 6.65
C PHE A 125 1.06 2.05 5.44
N GLU A 126 0.08 1.99 4.53
CA GLU A 126 0.10 2.64 3.23
C GLU A 126 -0.77 3.90 3.24
N GLU A 127 -0.28 4.96 2.56
CA GLU A 127 -1.00 6.22 2.33
C GLU A 127 -1.72 6.78 3.56
N ALA A 128 -1.04 6.79 4.72
CA ALA A 128 -1.60 7.24 5.98
C ALA A 128 -1.92 8.75 6.03
N LEU A 129 -1.34 9.53 5.12
CA LEU A 129 -1.44 10.99 5.01
C LEU A 129 -1.70 11.38 3.55
N ARG A 130 -1.95 12.65 3.29
CA ARG A 130 -2.08 13.15 1.92
C ARG A 130 -0.77 12.99 1.15
N PRO A 131 -0.81 12.64 -0.13
CA PRO A 131 0.39 12.35 -0.91
C PRO A 131 1.43 13.47 -0.95
N ASP A 132 1.02 14.73 -0.78
CA ASP A 132 1.89 15.91 -0.83
C ASP A 132 2.52 16.28 0.52
N ASP A 133 2.12 15.64 1.62
CA ASP A 133 2.55 15.98 2.98
C ASP A 133 3.93 15.37 3.34
N LEU A 134 4.95 15.73 2.57
CA LEU A 134 6.31 15.21 2.73
C LEU A 134 6.84 15.33 4.16
N ALA A 135 6.66 16.48 4.80
CA ALA A 135 7.16 16.73 6.17
C ALA A 135 6.50 15.80 7.19
N ASP A 136 5.21 15.60 7.07
CA ASP A 136 4.46 14.73 7.97
C ASP A 136 4.77 13.25 7.73
N PHE A 137 5.05 12.82 6.49
CA PHE A 137 5.53 11.46 6.21
C PHE A 137 6.91 11.19 6.80
N ILE A 138 7.84 12.17 6.73
CA ILE A 138 9.16 12.06 7.37
C ILE A 138 8.99 11.85 8.88
N GLU A 139 8.10 12.60 9.52
CA GLU A 139 7.87 12.50 10.96
C GLU A 139 7.12 11.22 11.33
N LEU A 140 6.11 10.82 10.55
CA LEU A 140 5.40 9.56 10.72
C LEU A 140 6.35 8.37 10.67
N ARG A 141 7.21 8.32 9.63
CA ARG A 141 8.19 7.24 9.48
C ARG A 141 9.14 7.11 10.66
N LYS A 142 9.57 8.23 11.25
CA LYS A 142 10.45 8.21 12.45
C LYS A 142 9.76 7.63 13.67
N GLN A 143 8.46 7.81 13.82
CA GLN A 143 7.71 7.42 15.01
C GLN A 143 6.94 6.10 14.84
N SER A 144 6.75 5.64 13.62
CA SER A 144 5.99 4.43 13.32
C SER A 144 6.78 3.16 13.66
N PRO A 145 6.21 2.22 14.42
CA PRO A 145 6.77 0.89 14.63
C PRO A 145 6.55 -0.05 13.43
N VAL A 146 5.68 0.32 12.48
CA VAL A 146 5.45 -0.45 11.24
C VAL A 146 6.01 0.30 10.04
N PRO A 147 6.50 -0.39 8.99
CA PRO A 147 6.97 0.25 7.78
C PRO A 147 5.91 1.14 7.14
N ILE A 148 6.32 2.33 6.67
CA ILE A 148 5.46 3.28 5.98
C ILE A 148 5.63 3.13 4.47
N SER A 149 4.51 3.09 3.76
CA SER A 149 4.44 2.86 2.32
C SER A 149 3.60 3.93 1.62
N GLY A 150 3.90 4.20 0.35
CA GLY A 150 3.14 5.17 -0.44
C GLY A 150 3.78 5.51 -1.78
N CYS A 151 3.42 6.67 -2.33
CA CYS A 151 3.88 7.22 -3.62
C CYS A 151 3.15 6.69 -4.86
N GLU A 152 2.04 5.95 -4.75
CA GLU A 152 1.34 5.40 -5.92
C GLU A 152 0.76 6.47 -6.85
N VAL A 153 0.48 7.68 -6.33
CA VAL A 153 -0.09 8.77 -7.14
C VAL A 153 0.96 9.66 -7.80
N LEU A 154 2.24 9.49 -7.49
CA LEU A 154 3.31 10.27 -8.09
C LEU A 154 3.55 9.88 -9.56
N THR A 155 3.84 10.88 -10.41
CA THR A 155 3.82 10.68 -11.85
C THR A 155 5.17 10.79 -12.55
N ARG A 156 6.19 11.32 -11.91
CA ARG A 156 7.50 11.57 -12.52
C ARG A 156 8.63 11.35 -11.54
N ARG A 157 9.80 10.94 -12.03
CA ARG A 157 11.00 10.78 -11.20
C ARG A 157 11.25 11.98 -10.28
N GLN A 158 11.05 13.19 -10.76
CA GLN A 158 11.24 14.41 -9.97
C GLN A 158 10.30 14.50 -8.77
N SER A 159 9.09 13.93 -8.88
CA SER A 159 8.14 13.88 -7.77
C SER A 159 8.60 12.91 -6.68
N PHE A 160 9.26 11.81 -7.03
CA PHE A 160 9.79 10.84 -6.06
C PHE A 160 11.07 11.34 -5.37
N THR A 161 11.87 12.18 -6.06
CA THR A 161 13.19 12.59 -5.56
C THR A 161 13.17 13.13 -4.13
N PRO A 162 12.29 14.08 -3.72
CA PRO A 162 12.28 14.59 -2.36
C PRO A 162 11.92 13.51 -1.34
N PHE A 163 10.95 12.64 -1.61
CA PHE A 163 10.55 11.57 -0.71
C PHE A 163 11.67 10.55 -0.48
N ILE A 164 12.43 10.23 -1.53
CA ILE A 164 13.58 9.31 -1.45
C ILE A 164 14.74 9.97 -0.71
N ALA A 165 15.08 11.22 -1.06
CA ALA A 165 16.22 11.95 -0.46
C ALA A 165 16.03 12.13 1.06
N GLU A 166 14.81 12.48 1.47
CA GLU A 166 14.45 12.70 2.88
C GLU A 166 14.04 11.41 3.61
N ARG A 167 14.03 10.27 2.92
CA ARG A 167 13.65 8.98 3.48
C ARG A 167 12.27 9.00 4.13
N ALA A 168 11.29 9.58 3.43
CA ALA A 168 9.92 9.71 3.93
C ALA A 168 9.16 8.38 4.01
N PHE A 169 9.60 7.37 3.26
CA PHE A 169 8.99 6.04 3.21
C PHE A 169 10.02 4.92 3.39
N ASP A 170 9.57 3.78 3.89
CA ASP A 170 10.32 2.52 3.90
C ASP A 170 10.09 1.73 2.61
N ILE A 171 8.89 1.86 2.03
CA ILE A 171 8.45 1.17 0.82
C ILE A 171 7.88 2.18 -0.16
N ILE A 172 8.44 2.22 -1.38
CA ILE A 172 7.97 3.08 -2.47
C ILE A 172 7.20 2.23 -3.48
N GLN A 173 5.97 2.66 -3.79
CA GLN A 173 5.03 1.93 -4.64
C GLN A 173 4.71 2.73 -5.92
N PRO A 174 5.65 2.80 -6.90
CA PRO A 174 5.36 3.48 -8.16
C PRO A 174 4.34 2.69 -8.96
N ASP A 175 3.28 3.35 -9.40
CA ASP A 175 2.30 2.78 -10.30
C ASP A 175 2.74 3.02 -11.76
N VAL A 176 3.08 1.95 -12.48
CA VAL A 176 3.53 2.03 -13.87
C VAL A 176 2.47 2.66 -14.80
N THR A 177 1.20 2.63 -14.41
CA THR A 177 0.13 3.28 -15.18
C THR A 177 0.11 4.81 -14.99
N LYS A 178 0.82 5.32 -14.00
CA LYS A 178 0.95 6.75 -13.68
C LYS A 178 2.31 7.32 -14.03
N VAL A 179 3.38 6.59 -13.71
CA VAL A 179 4.75 7.09 -13.92
C VAL A 179 5.21 7.02 -15.38
N GLY A 180 4.71 6.08 -16.15
CA GLY A 180 5.09 5.87 -17.55
C GLY A 180 6.21 4.90 -17.74
#